data_d38b71466fac0a9b7ec10b7141289fed
#
_entry.id   d38b71466fac0a9b7ec10b7141289fed
#
_cell.length_a   1.000
_cell.length_b   1.000
_cell.length_c   1.000
_cell.angle_alpha   90.00
_cell.angle_beta   90.00
_cell.angle_gamma   90.00
#
_symmetry.space_group_name_H-M   'P 1'
#
loop_
_entity.id
_entity.type
_entity.pdbx_description
1 polymer ?
#
loop_
_entity_poly.entity_id
_entity_poly.type
_entity_poly.pdbx_seq_one_letter_code
_entity_poly.pdbx_strand_id
1 'polypeptide(L)'
;MARSTTERLAEKTAERQFVYELETDFELAPAASRAVLATAQQVLFASGGEPRQGQMRMTAVSVKEPSGKPLAAMKKVDVVVTVDGGLEDLEVLKQFGVQGQRRVRLLRMTEEAVDQDGVLTQEDLARLCQSDVRTIRRDIVALRQAGHWVPTRGAVKEIGRGQSHKAKIVEMYLKRMTYFEIVRRARHSPNAVKRYVETFGRVVVLWEKGVRDPGEVGFVVGISERLAREYLILRERYDTPEQQDRLEEIARQVRRVLNGDGEEKRGSR
;
A
#
# COMPACT_ATOMS: atom_id res chain seq x y z
N MET A 1 -8.47 -0.60 -32.80
CA MET A 1 -7.40 0.16 -32.11
C MET A 1 -6.42 -0.84 -31.53
N ALA A 2 -5.11 -0.68 -31.75
CA ALA A 2 -4.11 -1.58 -31.15
C ALA A 2 -4.03 -1.31 -29.64
N ARG A 3 -4.13 -2.38 -28.81
CA ARG A 3 -3.97 -2.29 -27.34
C ARG A 3 -2.58 -1.79 -27.01
N SER A 4 -2.50 -0.90 -26.01
CA SER A 4 -1.21 -0.36 -25.54
C SER A 4 -0.33 -1.48 -24.94
N THR A 5 0.97 -1.24 -24.85
CA THR A 5 1.91 -2.21 -24.23
C THR A 5 1.50 -2.52 -22.78
N THR A 6 1.06 -1.52 -22.03
CA THR A 6 0.59 -1.66 -20.65
C THR A 6 -0.69 -2.51 -20.56
N GLU A 7 -1.62 -2.38 -21.50
CA GLU A 7 -2.84 -3.21 -21.55
C GLU A 7 -2.50 -4.68 -21.81
N ARG A 8 -1.55 -4.95 -22.72
CA ARG A 8 -1.08 -6.32 -23.00
C ARG A 8 -0.34 -6.95 -21.81
N LEU A 9 0.40 -6.15 -21.04
CA LEU A 9 1.07 -6.61 -19.83
C LEU A 9 0.06 -6.86 -18.70
N ALA A 10 -0.96 -6.01 -18.56
CA ALA A 10 -2.02 -6.19 -17.58
C ALA A 10 -2.79 -7.51 -17.76
N GLU A 11 -3.00 -7.93 -19.02
CA GLU A 11 -3.69 -9.20 -19.32
C GLU A 11 -2.88 -10.46 -18.96
N LYS A 12 -1.58 -10.32 -18.69
CA LYS A 12 -0.70 -11.43 -18.29
C LYS A 12 -0.56 -11.56 -16.77
N THR A 13 -1.22 -10.71 -15.99
CA THR A 13 -1.18 -10.82 -14.52
C THR A 13 -2.10 -11.94 -14.04
N ALA A 14 -1.71 -12.65 -12.98
CA ALA A 14 -2.54 -13.68 -12.37
C ALA A 14 -3.86 -13.12 -11.85
N GLU A 15 -3.85 -11.88 -11.36
CA GLU A 15 -5.07 -11.20 -10.92
C GLU A 15 -6.05 -11.00 -12.08
N ARG A 16 -5.54 -10.63 -13.26
CA ARG A 16 -6.39 -10.46 -14.44
C ARG A 16 -6.92 -11.78 -14.94
N GLN A 17 -6.09 -12.82 -14.93
CA GLN A 17 -6.52 -14.17 -15.29
C GLN A 17 -7.61 -14.65 -14.32
N PHE A 18 -7.41 -14.50 -13.01
CA PHE A 18 -8.40 -14.90 -12.01
C PHE A 18 -9.73 -14.17 -12.18
N VAL A 19 -9.69 -12.85 -12.39
CA VAL A 19 -10.92 -12.07 -12.66
C VAL A 19 -11.59 -12.54 -13.95
N TYR A 20 -10.83 -12.83 -15.00
CA TYR A 20 -11.36 -13.32 -16.27
C TYR A 20 -12.06 -14.68 -16.11
N GLU A 21 -11.47 -15.62 -15.38
CA GLU A 21 -12.08 -16.92 -15.08
C GLU A 21 -13.38 -16.75 -14.26
N LEU A 22 -13.39 -15.84 -13.27
CA LEU A 22 -14.61 -15.54 -12.51
C LEU A 22 -15.72 -14.94 -13.40
N GLU A 23 -15.37 -14.10 -14.35
CA GLU A 23 -16.32 -13.48 -15.27
C GLU A 23 -16.82 -14.46 -16.34
N THR A 24 -15.95 -15.38 -16.82
CA THR A 24 -16.30 -16.29 -17.93
C THR A 24 -16.86 -17.63 -17.46
N ASP A 25 -16.24 -18.25 -16.46
CA ASP A 25 -16.58 -19.62 -16.05
C ASP A 25 -17.65 -19.63 -14.96
N PHE A 26 -17.71 -18.56 -14.14
CA PHE A 26 -18.68 -18.42 -13.05
C PHE A 26 -19.73 -17.33 -13.31
N GLU A 27 -19.68 -16.70 -14.48
CA GLU A 27 -20.63 -15.65 -14.91
C GLU A 27 -20.81 -14.50 -13.90
N LEU A 28 -19.78 -14.23 -13.09
CA LEU A 28 -19.83 -13.17 -12.10
C LEU A 28 -19.72 -11.77 -12.75
N ALA A 29 -20.48 -10.82 -12.24
CA ALA A 29 -20.36 -9.44 -12.64
C ALA A 29 -18.96 -8.89 -12.34
N PRO A 30 -18.37 -7.99 -13.17
CA PRO A 30 -17.02 -7.47 -12.97
C PRO A 30 -16.74 -6.85 -11.60
N ALA A 31 -17.76 -6.30 -10.95
CA ALA A 31 -17.64 -5.77 -9.59
C ALA A 31 -17.51 -6.89 -8.55
N ALA A 32 -18.29 -7.98 -8.69
CA ALA A 32 -18.25 -9.15 -7.83
C ALA A 32 -16.91 -9.89 -7.99
N SER A 33 -16.44 -10.10 -9.22
CA SER A 33 -15.14 -10.74 -9.50
C SER A 33 -13.99 -10.00 -8.84
N ARG A 34 -13.98 -8.67 -8.89
CA ARG A 34 -12.98 -7.86 -8.18
C ARG A 34 -13.11 -7.93 -6.66
N ALA A 35 -14.31 -8.01 -6.12
CA ALA A 35 -14.53 -8.18 -4.69
C ALA A 35 -14.04 -9.56 -4.21
N VAL A 36 -14.30 -10.62 -4.98
CA VAL A 36 -13.79 -11.98 -4.71
C VAL A 36 -12.27 -11.99 -4.74
N LEU A 37 -11.62 -11.38 -5.76
CA LEU A 37 -10.17 -11.28 -5.82
C LEU A 37 -9.60 -10.56 -4.57
N ALA A 38 -10.18 -9.44 -4.19
CA ALA A 38 -9.73 -8.69 -3.01
C ALA A 38 -9.86 -9.52 -1.73
N THR A 39 -10.96 -10.25 -1.58
CA THR A 39 -11.18 -11.16 -0.43
C THR A 39 -10.20 -12.33 -0.45
N ALA A 40 -9.98 -12.95 -1.61
CA ALA A 40 -9.02 -14.05 -1.75
C ALA A 40 -7.60 -13.60 -1.42
N GLN A 41 -7.18 -12.43 -1.91
CA GLN A 41 -5.88 -11.84 -1.55
C GLN A 41 -5.74 -11.61 -0.05
N GLN A 42 -6.79 -11.15 0.60
CA GLN A 42 -6.79 -10.90 2.03
C GLN A 42 -6.78 -12.19 2.86
N VAL A 43 -7.58 -13.18 2.51
CA VAL A 43 -7.78 -14.40 3.33
C VAL A 43 -6.71 -15.44 3.06
N LEU A 44 -6.43 -15.74 1.79
CA LEU A 44 -5.54 -16.84 1.41
C LEU A 44 -4.06 -16.49 1.52
N PHE A 45 -3.72 -15.19 1.43
CA PHE A 45 -2.33 -14.75 1.40
C PHE A 45 -1.94 -13.88 2.61
N ALA A 46 -2.78 -13.78 3.63
CA ALA A 46 -2.48 -13.02 4.86
C ALA A 46 -1.45 -13.70 5.78
N SER A 47 -1.20 -15.00 5.60
CA SER A 47 -0.30 -15.75 6.47
C SER A 47 1.16 -15.66 6.01
N GLY A 48 2.09 -15.39 6.93
CA GLY A 48 3.50 -15.09 6.71
C GLY A 48 4.38 -16.25 6.16
N GLY A 49 3.92 -16.88 5.07
CA GLY A 49 4.59 -17.97 4.39
C GLY A 49 5.52 -17.51 3.26
N GLU A 50 5.35 -18.10 2.09
CA GLU A 50 6.13 -17.79 0.90
C GLU A 50 5.78 -16.41 0.30
N PRO A 51 6.75 -15.76 -0.39
CA PRO A 51 6.49 -14.52 -1.13
C PRO A 51 5.36 -14.74 -2.16
N ARG A 52 4.42 -13.81 -2.21
CA ARG A 52 3.34 -13.80 -3.21
C ARG A 52 3.88 -13.43 -4.59
N GLN A 53 3.04 -13.58 -5.60
CA GLN A 53 3.37 -13.06 -6.94
C GLN A 53 3.74 -11.56 -6.87
N GLY A 54 4.85 -11.20 -7.50
CA GLY A 54 5.39 -9.85 -7.47
C GLY A 54 6.16 -9.50 -6.20
N GLN A 55 6.23 -10.38 -5.21
CA GLN A 55 7.05 -10.23 -4.02
C GLN A 55 8.37 -11.00 -4.14
N MET A 56 9.39 -10.48 -3.45
CA MET A 56 10.70 -11.11 -3.37
C MET A 56 11.18 -11.13 -1.93
N ARG A 57 11.70 -12.30 -1.49
CA ARG A 57 12.46 -12.41 -0.25
C ARG A 57 13.89 -11.98 -0.49
N MET A 58 14.41 -11.14 0.39
CA MET A 58 15.80 -10.70 0.33
C MET A 58 16.35 -10.41 1.73
N THR A 59 17.66 -10.46 1.83
CA THR A 59 18.35 -10.11 3.07
C THR A 59 18.60 -8.60 3.12
N ALA A 60 18.06 -7.95 4.15
CA ALA A 60 18.24 -6.53 4.46
C ALA A 60 19.11 -6.34 5.71
N VAL A 61 19.57 -5.12 5.95
CA VAL A 61 20.23 -4.77 7.22
C VAL A 61 19.18 -4.50 8.29
N SER A 62 19.40 -4.97 9.53
CA SER A 62 18.48 -4.67 10.62
C SER A 62 18.42 -3.16 10.89
N VAL A 63 17.21 -2.62 11.14
CA VAL A 63 17.01 -1.22 11.53
C VAL A 63 17.75 -0.83 12.82
N LYS A 64 18.06 -1.83 13.66
CA LYS A 64 18.75 -1.64 14.96
C LYS A 64 20.26 -1.43 14.83
N GLU A 65 20.83 -1.64 13.64
CA GLU A 65 22.26 -1.50 13.41
C GLU A 65 22.69 -0.03 13.25
N PRO A 66 23.76 0.40 13.96
CA PRO A 66 24.24 1.77 13.90
C PRO A 66 24.83 2.13 12.53
N SER A 67 24.79 3.40 12.16
CA SER A 67 25.19 3.88 10.83
C SER A 67 26.71 3.77 10.52
N GLY A 68 27.56 3.65 11.50
CA GLY A 68 29.03 3.62 11.32
C GLY A 68 29.64 2.22 11.22
N LYS A 69 28.86 1.16 11.43
CA LYS A 69 29.36 -0.22 11.41
C LYS A 69 29.58 -0.72 9.98
N PRO A 70 30.65 -1.47 9.69
CA PRO A 70 30.83 -2.10 8.38
C PRO A 70 29.70 -3.07 8.05
N LEU A 71 29.26 -3.08 6.79
CA LEU A 71 28.11 -3.87 6.33
C LEU A 71 28.24 -5.37 6.61
N ALA A 72 29.48 -5.90 6.49
CA ALA A 72 29.77 -7.31 6.77
C ALA A 72 29.51 -7.70 8.24
N ALA A 73 29.74 -6.77 9.18
CA ALA A 73 29.57 -6.99 10.62
C ALA A 73 28.16 -6.65 11.14
N MET A 74 27.28 -6.15 10.30
CA MET A 74 25.91 -5.81 10.68
C MET A 74 25.02 -7.04 10.78
N LYS A 75 24.08 -7.02 11.71
CA LYS A 75 22.97 -7.99 11.75
C LYS A 75 22.10 -7.81 10.52
N LYS A 76 21.80 -8.92 9.89
CA LYS A 76 20.92 -9.00 8.72
C LYS A 76 19.59 -9.65 9.12
N VAL A 77 18.54 -9.29 8.41
CA VAL A 77 17.19 -9.87 8.56
C VAL A 77 16.63 -10.16 7.18
N ASP A 78 15.87 -11.22 7.07
CA ASP A 78 15.14 -11.51 5.84
C ASP A 78 13.86 -10.70 5.82
N VAL A 79 13.58 -10.05 4.69
CA VAL A 79 12.39 -9.26 4.44
C VAL A 79 11.74 -9.68 3.13
N VAL A 80 10.44 -9.57 3.05
CA VAL A 80 9.67 -9.76 1.82
C VAL A 80 9.20 -8.39 1.33
N VAL A 81 9.59 -8.03 0.12
CA VAL A 81 9.24 -6.75 -0.49
C VAL A 81 8.50 -6.96 -1.80
N THR A 82 7.53 -6.09 -2.07
CA THR A 82 6.73 -6.12 -3.30
C THR A 82 7.43 -5.32 -4.40
N VAL A 83 8.12 -6.03 -5.30
CA VAL A 83 8.82 -5.45 -6.45
C VAL A 83 7.90 -5.16 -7.63
N ASP A 84 6.79 -5.89 -7.73
CA ASP A 84 5.74 -5.66 -8.72
C ASP A 84 4.36 -5.73 -8.07
N GLY A 85 3.64 -4.61 -8.08
CA GLY A 85 2.28 -4.49 -7.57
C GLY A 85 1.20 -4.86 -8.59
N GLY A 86 1.56 -5.57 -9.68
CA GLY A 86 0.61 -6.01 -10.70
C GLY A 86 -0.12 -4.83 -11.35
N LEU A 87 -1.45 -4.91 -11.38
CA LEU A 87 -2.30 -3.88 -12.02
C LEU A 87 -2.07 -2.47 -11.48
N GLU A 88 -1.80 -2.32 -10.19
CA GLU A 88 -1.55 -0.99 -9.61
C GLU A 88 -0.29 -0.33 -10.19
N ASP A 89 0.78 -1.11 -10.33
CA ASP A 89 2.02 -0.61 -10.92
C ASP A 89 1.84 -0.27 -12.41
N LEU A 90 1.01 -1.02 -13.14
CA LEU A 90 0.69 -0.75 -14.53
C LEU A 90 -0.19 0.50 -14.70
N GLU A 91 -1.14 0.75 -13.80
CA GLU A 91 -1.93 1.98 -13.77
C GLU A 91 -1.03 3.20 -13.53
N VAL A 92 -0.10 3.10 -12.56
CA VAL A 92 0.88 4.16 -12.29
C VAL A 92 1.80 4.37 -13.48
N LEU A 93 2.28 3.30 -14.12
CA LEU A 93 3.11 3.38 -15.34
C LEU A 93 2.37 4.09 -16.48
N LYS A 94 1.10 3.77 -16.70
CA LYS A 94 0.27 4.39 -17.73
C LYS A 94 0.07 5.89 -17.47
N GLN A 95 -0.14 6.28 -16.22
CA GLN A 95 -0.49 7.65 -15.84
C GLN A 95 0.73 8.55 -15.59
N PHE A 96 1.79 8.02 -14.98
CA PHE A 96 2.93 8.79 -14.50
C PHE A 96 4.28 8.34 -15.10
N GLY A 97 4.27 7.40 -16.03
CA GLY A 97 5.44 6.86 -16.69
C GLY A 97 6.37 6.06 -15.79
N VAL A 98 7.50 5.61 -16.36
CA VAL A 98 8.49 4.75 -15.67
C VAL A 98 9.04 5.39 -14.39
N GLN A 99 9.26 6.70 -14.38
CA GLN A 99 9.75 7.41 -13.20
C GLN A 99 8.71 7.40 -12.07
N GLY A 100 7.43 7.61 -12.40
CA GLY A 100 6.33 7.55 -11.42
C GLY A 100 6.22 6.16 -10.80
N GLN A 101 6.21 5.12 -11.62
CA GLN A 101 6.16 3.73 -11.18
C GLN A 101 7.36 3.39 -10.27
N ARG A 102 8.58 3.73 -10.68
CA ARG A 102 9.78 3.51 -9.86
C ARG A 102 9.69 4.18 -8.49
N ARG A 103 9.22 5.42 -8.42
CA ARG A 103 9.04 6.15 -7.15
C ARG A 103 8.01 5.50 -6.23
N VAL A 104 6.89 5.02 -6.76
CA VAL A 104 5.89 4.27 -5.97
C VAL A 104 6.48 2.96 -5.45
N ARG A 105 7.24 2.23 -6.26
CA ARG A 105 7.96 1.03 -5.84
C ARG A 105 8.97 1.33 -4.72
N LEU A 106 9.72 2.43 -4.82
CA LEU A 106 10.66 2.84 -3.78
C LEU A 106 9.95 3.07 -2.44
N LEU A 107 8.84 3.81 -2.42
CA LEU A 107 8.05 4.04 -1.21
C LEU A 107 7.57 2.73 -0.60
N ARG A 108 6.96 1.87 -1.42
CA ARG A 108 6.42 0.60 -0.99
C ARG A 108 7.48 -0.32 -0.40
N MET A 109 8.55 -0.61 -1.15
CA MET A 109 9.61 -1.54 -0.73
C MET A 109 10.35 -1.07 0.53
N THR A 110 10.63 0.23 0.64
CA THR A 110 11.33 0.76 1.81
C THR A 110 10.48 0.71 3.07
N GLU A 111 9.17 0.94 2.97
CA GLU A 111 8.26 0.83 4.11
C GLU A 111 8.04 -0.64 4.50
N GLU A 112 7.82 -1.53 3.52
CA GLU A 112 7.67 -2.98 3.77
C GLU A 112 8.89 -3.58 4.46
N ALA A 113 10.09 -3.14 4.09
CA ALA A 113 11.32 -3.60 4.73
C ALA A 113 11.39 -3.15 6.19
N VAL A 114 11.05 -1.89 6.48
CA VAL A 114 11.06 -1.37 7.87
C VAL A 114 9.98 -2.01 8.72
N ASP A 115 8.82 -2.31 8.16
CA ASP A 115 7.74 -3.04 8.85
C ASP A 115 8.18 -4.45 9.29
N GLN A 116 9.27 -4.97 8.71
CA GLN A 116 9.91 -6.26 9.02
C GLN A 116 11.28 -6.11 9.70
N ASP A 117 11.54 -4.99 10.39
CA ASP A 117 12.81 -4.68 11.06
C ASP A 117 14.04 -4.59 10.13
N GLY A 118 13.84 -4.45 8.82
CA GLY A 118 14.90 -4.33 7.81
C GLY A 118 15.00 -2.94 7.19
N VAL A 119 16.18 -2.59 6.70
CA VAL A 119 16.41 -1.40 5.87
C VAL A 119 17.15 -1.76 4.61
N LEU A 120 16.67 -1.25 3.49
CA LEU A 120 17.29 -1.41 2.18
C LEU A 120 18.36 -0.36 1.95
N THR A 121 19.44 -0.75 1.29
CA THR A 121 20.47 0.17 0.78
C THR A 121 20.01 0.78 -0.55
N GLN A 122 20.71 1.83 -0.99
CA GLN A 122 20.42 2.41 -2.32
C GLN A 122 20.81 1.46 -3.46
N GLU A 123 21.79 0.62 -3.22
CA GLU A 123 22.26 -0.42 -4.13
C GLU A 123 21.20 -1.54 -4.27
N ASP A 124 20.57 -1.96 -3.15
CA ASP A 124 19.44 -2.90 -3.19
C ASP A 124 18.30 -2.35 -4.03
N LEU A 125 17.92 -1.10 -3.77
CA LEU A 125 16.86 -0.42 -4.50
C LEU A 125 17.18 -0.26 -6.00
N ALA A 126 18.44 0.03 -6.32
CA ALA A 126 18.90 0.12 -7.71
C ALA A 126 18.74 -1.22 -8.44
N ARG A 127 19.15 -2.32 -7.78
CA ARG A 127 19.00 -3.68 -8.29
C ARG A 127 17.52 -4.05 -8.47
N LEU A 128 16.68 -3.82 -7.46
CA LEU A 128 15.25 -4.15 -7.49
C LEU A 128 14.47 -3.33 -8.54
N CYS A 129 14.86 -2.07 -8.75
CA CYS A 129 14.24 -1.20 -9.75
C CYS A 129 14.89 -1.29 -11.14
N GLN A 130 15.91 -2.15 -11.32
CA GLN A 130 16.68 -2.26 -12.56
C GLN A 130 17.16 -0.88 -13.06
N SER A 131 17.75 -0.09 -12.15
CA SER A 131 18.15 1.28 -12.39
C SER A 131 19.52 1.54 -11.77
N ASP A 132 20.19 2.60 -12.18
CA ASP A 132 21.46 3.00 -11.56
C ASP A 132 21.25 3.69 -10.20
N VAL A 133 22.25 3.59 -9.32
CA VAL A 133 22.20 4.17 -7.96
C VAL A 133 22.04 5.69 -7.99
N ARG A 134 22.57 6.38 -9.00
CA ARG A 134 22.44 7.84 -9.14
C ARG A 134 20.98 8.23 -9.41
N THR A 135 20.26 7.45 -10.22
CA THR A 135 18.85 7.64 -10.48
C THR A 135 18.02 7.40 -9.21
N ILE A 136 18.31 6.35 -8.46
CA ILE A 136 17.67 6.06 -7.16
C ILE A 136 17.88 7.22 -6.18
N ARG A 137 19.11 7.73 -6.06
CA ARG A 137 19.40 8.90 -5.21
C ARG A 137 18.56 10.12 -5.58
N ARG A 138 18.46 10.43 -6.88
CA ARG A 138 17.63 11.55 -7.36
C ARG A 138 16.16 11.35 -7.04
N ASP A 139 15.64 10.15 -7.21
CA ASP A 139 14.25 9.84 -6.88
C ASP A 139 13.98 9.92 -5.37
N ILE A 140 14.89 9.42 -4.52
CA ILE A 140 14.79 9.56 -3.06
C ILE A 140 14.78 11.03 -2.64
N VAL A 141 15.67 11.86 -3.19
CA VAL A 141 15.71 13.31 -2.91
C VAL A 141 14.38 13.95 -3.31
N ALA A 142 13.88 13.69 -4.51
CA ALA A 142 12.62 14.24 -4.99
C ALA A 142 11.42 13.80 -4.15
N LEU A 143 11.38 12.54 -3.70
CA LEU A 143 10.33 12.03 -2.82
C LEU A 143 10.38 12.73 -1.44
N ARG A 144 11.56 12.91 -0.86
CA ARG A 144 11.74 13.61 0.42
C ARG A 144 11.37 15.08 0.30
N GLN A 145 11.72 15.76 -0.79
CA GLN A 145 11.30 17.15 -1.06
C GLN A 145 9.78 17.27 -1.20
N ALA A 146 9.12 16.23 -1.75
CA ALA A 146 7.66 16.12 -1.77
C ALA A 146 7.06 15.72 -0.40
N GLY A 147 7.92 15.64 0.64
CA GLY A 147 7.54 15.32 2.01
C GLY A 147 7.25 13.84 2.26
N HIS A 148 7.63 12.93 1.37
CA HIS A 148 7.52 11.49 1.62
C HIS A 148 8.64 11.00 2.52
N TRP A 149 8.28 10.09 3.42
CA TRP A 149 9.26 9.37 4.20
C TRP A 149 9.82 8.20 3.35
N VAL A 150 11.12 8.16 3.17
CA VAL A 150 11.82 7.12 2.40
C VAL A 150 12.93 6.56 3.27
N PRO A 151 12.64 5.53 4.09
CA PRO A 151 13.61 4.92 4.98
C PRO A 151 14.63 4.10 4.19
N THR A 152 15.86 4.54 4.22
CA THR A 152 17.01 3.83 3.64
C THR A 152 18.13 3.73 4.65
N ARG A 153 19.09 2.83 4.41
CA ARG A 153 20.25 2.64 5.30
C ARG A 153 20.95 3.96 5.66
N GLY A 154 21.05 4.90 4.73
CA GLY A 154 21.68 6.22 4.96
C GLY A 154 20.85 7.16 5.85
N ALA A 155 19.59 6.86 6.12
CA ALA A 155 18.65 7.67 6.89
C ALA A 155 18.12 6.95 8.14
N VAL A 156 18.88 6.03 8.70
CA VAL A 156 18.46 5.22 9.87
C VAL A 156 18.03 6.08 11.07
N LYS A 157 18.66 7.23 11.27
CA LYS A 157 18.29 8.16 12.36
C LYS A 157 16.88 8.78 12.20
N GLU A 158 16.32 8.73 11.01
CA GLU A 158 14.98 9.25 10.69
C GLU A 158 13.92 8.15 10.71
N ILE A 159 14.34 6.89 10.88
CA ILE A 159 13.42 5.74 10.96
C ILE A 159 12.62 5.86 12.27
N GLY A 160 11.30 5.90 12.14
CA GLY A 160 10.38 6.06 13.28
C GLY A 160 9.79 7.46 13.43
N ARG A 161 10.33 8.49 12.76
CA ARG A 161 9.78 9.86 12.80
C ARG A 161 8.90 10.22 11.60
N GLY A 162 8.91 9.40 10.55
CA GLY A 162 8.20 9.67 9.31
C GLY A 162 6.87 8.92 9.22
N GLN A 163 5.85 9.59 8.69
CA GLN A 163 4.55 9.01 8.37
C GLN A 163 4.66 8.22 7.06
N SER A 164 4.08 7.01 7.01
CA SER A 164 4.03 6.20 5.81
C SER A 164 3.28 6.90 4.67
N HIS A 165 3.58 6.54 3.43
CA HIS A 165 2.85 7.09 2.28
C HIS A 165 1.35 6.73 2.34
N LYS A 166 1.01 5.55 2.88
CA LYS A 166 -0.38 5.09 3.06
C LYS A 166 -1.14 5.98 4.04
N ALA A 167 -0.56 6.24 5.21
CA ALA A 167 -1.15 7.14 6.19
C ALA A 167 -1.25 8.58 5.67
N LYS A 168 -0.27 9.04 4.91
CA LYS A 168 -0.31 10.37 4.26
C LYS A 168 -1.44 10.48 3.22
N ILE A 169 -1.69 9.45 2.43
CA ILE A 169 -2.80 9.40 1.48
C ILE A 169 -4.14 9.45 2.22
N VAL A 170 -4.29 8.69 3.30
CA VAL A 170 -5.49 8.73 4.15
C VAL A 170 -5.67 10.12 4.77
N GLU A 171 -4.60 10.76 5.23
CA GLU A 171 -4.66 12.11 5.78
C GLU A 171 -5.14 13.15 4.73
N MET A 172 -4.71 13.02 3.47
CA MET A 172 -5.23 13.86 2.38
C MET A 172 -6.74 13.69 2.20
N TYR A 173 -7.24 12.45 2.30
CA TYR A 173 -8.66 12.17 2.24
C TYR A 173 -9.43 12.77 3.44
N LEU A 174 -8.89 12.66 4.65
CA LEU A 174 -9.46 13.30 5.84
C LEU A 174 -9.48 14.82 5.72
N LYS A 175 -8.50 15.42 5.04
CA LYS A 175 -8.48 16.86 4.69
C LYS A 175 -9.43 17.23 3.53
N ARG A 176 -10.40 16.37 3.20
CA ARG A 176 -11.46 16.58 2.20
C ARG A 176 -10.95 16.72 0.76
N MET A 177 -9.74 16.27 0.45
CA MET A 177 -9.31 16.16 -0.94
C MET A 177 -10.11 15.07 -1.66
N THR A 178 -10.44 15.32 -2.93
CA THR A 178 -11.10 14.33 -3.78
C THR A 178 -10.15 13.19 -4.16
N TYR A 179 -10.68 12.03 -4.51
CA TYR A 179 -9.86 10.92 -4.99
C TYR A 179 -8.96 11.32 -6.17
N PHE A 180 -9.49 12.12 -7.09
CA PHE A 180 -8.72 12.60 -8.25
C PHE A 180 -7.52 13.47 -7.84
N GLU A 181 -7.72 14.41 -6.91
CA GLU A 181 -6.65 15.26 -6.39
C GLU A 181 -5.59 14.43 -5.66
N ILE A 182 -6.02 13.44 -4.86
CA ILE A 182 -5.12 12.54 -4.13
C ILE A 182 -4.28 11.71 -5.10
N VAL A 183 -4.91 11.07 -6.10
CA VAL A 183 -4.24 10.30 -7.16
C VAL A 183 -3.16 11.15 -7.84
N ARG A 184 -3.52 12.37 -8.23
CA ARG A 184 -2.61 13.28 -8.92
C ARG A 184 -1.45 13.73 -8.03
N ARG A 185 -1.72 14.02 -6.76
CA ARG A 185 -0.72 14.54 -5.81
C ARG A 185 0.20 13.44 -5.28
N ALA A 186 -0.37 12.30 -4.91
CA ALA A 186 0.38 11.16 -4.39
C ALA A 186 1.02 10.30 -5.49
N ARG A 187 0.58 10.45 -6.75
CA ARG A 187 0.99 9.65 -7.92
C ARG A 187 0.76 8.15 -7.74
N HIS A 188 -0.32 7.80 -7.06
CA HIS A 188 -0.76 6.43 -6.87
C HIS A 188 -1.94 6.11 -7.79
N SER A 189 -2.21 4.82 -7.99
CA SER A 189 -3.40 4.41 -8.73
C SER A 189 -4.68 4.73 -7.96
N PRO A 190 -5.81 4.96 -8.64
CA PRO A 190 -7.11 5.16 -7.98
C PRO A 190 -7.48 3.99 -7.05
N ASN A 191 -7.19 2.76 -7.47
CA ASN A 191 -7.46 1.56 -6.70
C ASN A 191 -6.61 1.50 -5.41
N ALA A 192 -5.33 1.87 -5.48
CA ALA A 192 -4.47 1.94 -4.29
C ALA A 192 -4.99 2.98 -3.29
N VAL A 193 -5.36 4.17 -3.76
CA VAL A 193 -5.92 5.23 -2.89
C VAL A 193 -7.20 4.73 -2.20
N LYS A 194 -8.12 4.14 -2.97
CA LYS A 194 -9.37 3.58 -2.44
C LYS A 194 -9.10 2.52 -1.38
N ARG A 195 -8.23 1.55 -1.67
CA ARG A 195 -7.85 0.49 -0.74
C ARG A 195 -7.26 1.04 0.57
N TYR A 196 -6.41 2.07 0.53
CA TYR A 196 -5.84 2.65 1.74
C TYR A 196 -6.91 3.33 2.61
N VAL A 197 -7.86 4.04 1.99
CA VAL A 197 -8.99 4.65 2.70
C VAL A 197 -9.90 3.58 3.30
N GLU A 198 -10.22 2.52 2.57
CA GLU A 198 -11.02 1.39 3.07
C GLU A 198 -10.32 0.66 4.22
N THR A 199 -9.01 0.45 4.12
CA THR A 199 -8.20 -0.16 5.18
C THR A 199 -8.23 0.71 6.44
N PHE A 200 -8.09 2.02 6.32
CA PHE A 200 -8.28 2.95 7.43
C PHE A 200 -9.70 2.88 8.00
N GLY A 201 -10.70 2.76 7.16
CA GLY A 201 -12.10 2.61 7.60
C GLY A 201 -12.32 1.38 8.49
N ARG A 202 -11.62 0.27 8.22
CA ARG A 202 -11.65 -0.91 9.12
C ARG A 202 -11.06 -0.59 10.49
N VAL A 203 -10.00 0.21 10.54
CA VAL A 203 -9.41 0.68 11.82
C VAL A 203 -10.40 1.59 12.56
N VAL A 204 -11.10 2.49 11.87
CA VAL A 204 -12.14 3.33 12.48
C VAL A 204 -13.27 2.48 13.10
N VAL A 205 -13.74 1.45 12.39
CA VAL A 205 -14.76 0.53 12.90
C VAL A 205 -14.28 -0.25 14.13
N LEU A 206 -13.01 -0.68 14.16
CA LEU A 206 -12.43 -1.34 15.34
C LEU A 206 -12.31 -0.38 16.53
N TRP A 207 -11.89 0.85 16.26
CA TRP A 207 -11.85 1.90 17.30
C TRP A 207 -13.20 2.12 17.97
N GLU A 208 -14.30 2.18 17.20
CA GLU A 208 -15.66 2.31 17.74
C GLU A 208 -16.07 1.12 18.61
N LYS A 209 -15.51 -0.07 18.36
CA LYS A 209 -15.69 -1.28 19.17
C LYS A 209 -14.76 -1.34 20.38
N GLY A 210 -13.95 -0.31 20.62
CA GLY A 210 -13.03 -0.23 21.77
C GLY A 210 -11.67 -0.89 21.53
N VAL A 211 -11.40 -1.45 20.35
CA VAL A 211 -10.10 -2.07 20.01
C VAL A 211 -9.11 -0.96 19.63
N ARG A 212 -8.06 -0.79 20.45
CA ARG A 212 -7.08 0.31 20.31
C ARG A 212 -5.62 -0.14 20.38
N ASP A 213 -5.37 -1.41 20.64
CA ASP A 213 -4.01 -1.94 20.62
C ASP A 213 -3.52 -2.07 19.16
N PRO A 214 -2.37 -1.46 18.82
CA PRO A 214 -1.87 -1.48 17.44
C PRO A 214 -1.56 -2.88 16.91
N GLY A 215 -1.12 -3.81 17.78
CA GLY A 215 -0.84 -5.19 17.43
C GLY A 215 -2.13 -5.93 17.07
N GLU A 216 -3.17 -5.80 17.93
CA GLU A 216 -4.48 -6.40 17.69
C GLU A 216 -5.14 -5.82 16.43
N VAL A 217 -5.14 -4.50 16.28
CA VAL A 217 -5.66 -3.83 15.08
C VAL A 217 -4.91 -4.28 13.83
N GLY A 218 -3.58 -4.36 13.91
CA GLY A 218 -2.73 -4.83 12.80
C GLY A 218 -3.08 -6.25 12.39
N PHE A 219 -3.25 -7.16 13.35
CA PHE A 219 -3.63 -8.55 13.12
C PHE A 219 -5.01 -8.67 12.46
N VAL A 220 -6.03 -8.00 13.01
CA VAL A 220 -7.42 -8.08 12.51
C VAL A 220 -7.57 -7.45 11.13
N VAL A 221 -6.91 -6.33 10.88
CA VAL A 221 -7.01 -5.60 9.59
C VAL A 221 -6.07 -6.18 8.51
N GLY A 222 -5.05 -6.95 8.92
CA GLY A 222 -4.02 -7.50 8.02
C GLY A 222 -2.99 -6.46 7.57
N ILE A 223 -2.59 -5.56 8.49
CA ILE A 223 -1.56 -4.53 8.26
C ILE A 223 -0.46 -4.62 9.30
N SER A 224 0.69 -3.98 9.05
CA SER A 224 1.75 -3.92 10.04
C SER A 224 1.30 -3.18 11.31
N GLU A 225 1.82 -3.57 12.47
CA GLU A 225 1.57 -2.88 13.75
C GLU A 225 1.93 -1.38 13.66
N ARG A 226 2.99 -1.07 12.93
CA ARG A 226 3.41 0.30 12.68
C ARG A 226 2.35 1.10 11.92
N LEU A 227 1.82 0.57 10.83
CA LEU A 227 0.75 1.22 10.05
C LEU A 227 -0.54 1.33 10.87
N ALA A 228 -0.87 0.30 11.65
CA ALA A 228 -2.01 0.34 12.57
C ALA A 228 -1.87 1.48 13.59
N ARG A 229 -0.68 1.65 14.18
CA ARG A 229 -0.38 2.77 15.09
C ARG A 229 -0.52 4.14 14.42
N GLU A 230 -0.02 4.29 13.19
CA GLU A 230 -0.18 5.52 12.41
C GLU A 230 -1.66 5.83 12.13
N TYR A 231 -2.45 4.83 11.79
CA TYR A 231 -3.89 4.98 11.55
C TYR A 231 -4.68 5.31 12.82
N LEU A 232 -4.34 4.71 13.96
CA LEU A 232 -4.93 5.05 15.26
C LEU A 232 -4.64 6.50 15.63
N ILE A 233 -3.39 6.95 15.45
CA ILE A 233 -3.01 8.36 15.69
C ILE A 233 -3.78 9.30 14.74
N LEU A 234 -3.95 8.93 13.47
CA LEU A 234 -4.77 9.73 12.54
C LEU A 234 -6.22 9.79 13.00
N ARG A 235 -6.80 8.65 13.37
CA ARG A 235 -8.18 8.60 13.88
C ARG A 235 -8.38 9.54 15.08
N GLU A 236 -7.46 9.49 16.04
CA GLU A 236 -7.48 10.35 17.23
C GLU A 236 -7.31 11.83 16.87
N ARG A 237 -6.34 12.17 16.01
CA ARG A 237 -6.09 13.55 15.57
C ARG A 237 -7.27 14.17 14.85
N TYR A 238 -8.02 13.38 14.10
CA TYR A 238 -9.18 13.83 13.33
C TYR A 238 -10.52 13.56 14.05
N ASP A 239 -10.48 13.24 15.36
CA ASP A 239 -11.68 13.13 16.20
C ASP A 239 -12.16 14.52 16.63
N THR A 240 -12.53 15.32 15.66
CA THR A 240 -13.05 16.69 15.87
C THR A 240 -14.45 16.81 15.30
N PRO A 241 -15.30 17.70 15.85
CA PRO A 241 -16.66 17.89 15.35
C PRO A 241 -16.73 18.13 13.83
N GLU A 242 -15.74 18.85 13.27
CA GLU A 242 -15.69 19.16 11.84
C GLU A 242 -15.35 17.96 10.95
N GLN A 243 -14.80 16.90 11.53
CA GLN A 243 -14.37 15.71 10.80
C GLN A 243 -15.17 14.45 11.09
N GLN A 244 -16.08 14.49 12.06
CA GLN A 244 -16.88 13.33 12.46
C GLN A 244 -17.73 12.79 11.31
N ASP A 245 -18.34 13.66 10.50
CA ASP A 245 -19.10 13.27 9.33
C ASP A 245 -18.26 12.46 8.32
N ARG A 246 -16.98 12.83 8.18
CA ARG A 246 -16.05 12.14 7.29
C ARG A 246 -15.64 10.77 7.83
N LEU A 247 -15.38 10.68 9.12
CA LEU A 247 -15.08 9.40 9.77
C LEU A 247 -16.28 8.45 9.74
N GLU A 248 -17.48 8.96 9.98
CA GLU A 248 -18.72 8.18 9.86
C GLU A 248 -19.00 7.72 8.43
N GLU A 249 -18.73 8.57 7.44
CA GLU A 249 -18.84 8.20 6.03
C GLU A 249 -17.97 7.00 5.70
N ILE A 250 -16.68 7.06 6.11
CA ILE A 250 -15.71 5.98 5.91
C ILE A 250 -16.18 4.70 6.62
N ALA A 251 -16.56 4.80 7.89
CA ALA A 251 -17.02 3.66 8.67
C ALA A 251 -18.29 3.03 8.07
N ARG A 252 -19.23 3.84 7.60
CA ARG A 252 -20.46 3.39 6.94
C ARG A 252 -20.19 2.65 5.63
N GLN A 253 -19.22 3.11 4.83
CA GLN A 253 -18.80 2.41 3.60
C GLN A 253 -18.28 1.02 3.92
N VAL A 254 -17.41 0.89 4.95
CA VAL A 254 -16.86 -0.39 5.38
C VAL A 254 -17.95 -1.33 5.93
N ARG A 255 -18.86 -0.82 6.78
CA ARG A 255 -19.96 -1.62 7.33
C ARG A 255 -20.88 -2.18 6.25
N ARG A 256 -21.19 -1.39 5.21
CA ARG A 256 -21.98 -1.86 4.06
C ARG A 256 -21.31 -3.03 3.35
N VAL A 257 -20.00 -2.96 3.13
CA VAL A 257 -19.25 -4.05 2.51
C VAL A 257 -19.22 -5.29 3.41
N LEU A 258 -19.07 -5.12 4.72
CA LEU A 258 -19.06 -6.24 5.68
C LEU A 258 -20.44 -6.91 5.86
N ASN A 259 -21.51 -6.15 5.73
CA ASN A 259 -22.90 -6.65 5.93
C ASN A 259 -23.55 -7.16 4.63
N GLY A 260 -22.85 -7.16 3.50
CA GLY A 260 -23.40 -7.61 2.22
C GLY A 260 -24.42 -6.65 1.56
N ASP A 261 -24.68 -5.47 2.12
CA ASP A 261 -25.68 -4.51 1.63
C ASP A 261 -25.26 -3.75 0.34
N GLY A 262 -24.24 -4.25 -0.35
CA GLY A 262 -23.66 -3.63 -1.56
C GLY A 262 -24.42 -3.86 -2.87
N GLU A 263 -25.45 -4.70 -2.93
CA GLU A 263 -26.03 -5.20 -4.20
C GLU A 263 -27.48 -4.82 -4.51
N GLU A 264 -28.16 -3.99 -3.73
CA GLU A 264 -29.59 -3.68 -4.01
C GLU A 264 -29.87 -2.32 -4.68
N LYS A 265 -29.03 -1.82 -5.59
CA LYS A 265 -29.44 -0.66 -6.43
C LYS A 265 -28.88 -0.67 -7.85
N ARG A 266 -29.05 -1.73 -8.61
CA ARG A 266 -28.94 -1.68 -10.09
C ARG A 266 -29.86 -2.69 -10.79
N GLY A 267 -31.08 -2.80 -10.35
CA GLY A 267 -32.08 -3.62 -10.99
C GLY A 267 -33.42 -2.91 -11.05
N SER A 268 -33.47 -1.75 -11.70
CA SER A 268 -34.77 -1.19 -12.16
C SER A 268 -34.53 0.13 -12.90
N ARG A 269 -34.23 0.00 -14.19
CA ARG A 269 -34.79 0.83 -15.28
C ARG A 269 -34.24 0.32 -16.61
#